data_433ca8025fdd64dd4f26f8f399704be4
#
_entry.id   433ca8025fdd64dd4f26f8f399704be4
#
_cell.length_a   1.000
_cell.length_b   1.000
_cell.length_c   1.000
_cell.angle_alpha   90.00
_cell.angle_beta   90.00
_cell.angle_gamma   90.00
#
_symmetry.space_group_name_H-M   'P 1'
#
loop_
_entity.id
_entity.type
_entity.pdbx_description
1 polymer ?
#
loop_
_entity_poly.entity_id
_entity_poly.type
_entity_poly.pdbx_seq_one_letter_code
_entity_poly.pdbx_strand_id
1 'polypeptide(L)'
;MSGFHLRFLGHSTVRACLGGRVVLTDPVLTARVGGLTRVVPAPDPAAYAGVDVVLLSHLHGDHLHPPSLRMLGEDTRIVVPRGAGAWLRRKGFRNVDEIAPGETLTDGALTIRATEAVHSGHRWGPRLTHGPQSPALGHLLSAGGVTVYNAGDTDLFDSMAGLGPVDVALLPVWGWGPNLGPGHLDPARAARAAGLLQARAAVPVHWGTLAVPGIRRTARMRHLLADPPRAFAAEVARAGLDTEVLLTEPGAEVVLPALGDRA
;
A
#
# COMPACT_ATOMS: atom_id res chain seq x y z
N MET A 1 3.63 -26.11 3.16
CA MET A 1 3.01 -24.88 3.70
C MET A 1 3.76 -23.72 3.10
N SER A 2 3.15 -22.92 2.21
CA SER A 2 3.79 -21.70 1.68
C SER A 2 3.87 -20.69 2.83
N GLY A 3 5.07 -20.44 3.33
CA GLY A 3 5.29 -19.50 4.42
C GLY A 3 4.82 -18.07 4.04
N PHE A 4 4.60 -17.22 5.05
CA PHE A 4 4.32 -15.81 4.85
C PHE A 4 5.56 -15.08 4.31
N HIS A 5 5.42 -14.38 3.19
CA HIS A 5 6.50 -13.62 2.54
C HIS A 5 5.99 -12.27 2.04
N LEU A 6 6.82 -11.24 2.16
CA LEU A 6 6.56 -9.92 1.63
C LEU A 6 7.71 -9.46 0.72
N ARG A 7 7.37 -8.80 -0.38
CA ARG A 7 8.32 -8.10 -1.26
C ARG A 7 7.83 -6.70 -1.52
N PHE A 8 8.67 -5.70 -1.24
CA PHE A 8 8.36 -4.31 -1.52
C PHE A 8 8.80 -3.95 -2.96
N LEU A 9 7.85 -3.81 -3.87
CA LEU A 9 8.14 -3.50 -5.28
C LEU A 9 8.30 -2.01 -5.56
N GLY A 10 8.03 -1.18 -4.54
CA GLY A 10 8.14 0.26 -4.59
C GLY A 10 6.80 0.98 -4.58
N HIS A 11 6.80 2.24 -4.16
CA HIS A 11 5.62 3.06 -3.90
C HIS A 11 4.69 2.37 -2.88
N SER A 12 3.44 2.12 -3.21
CA SER A 12 2.51 1.33 -2.39
C SER A 12 2.34 -0.11 -2.89
N THR A 13 3.22 -0.56 -3.81
CA THR A 13 3.15 -1.89 -4.38
C THR A 13 3.93 -2.87 -3.52
N VAL A 14 3.20 -3.72 -2.80
CA VAL A 14 3.75 -4.82 -2.01
C VAL A 14 3.14 -6.13 -2.48
N ARG A 15 3.98 -7.12 -2.75
CA ARG A 15 3.57 -8.49 -3.00
C ARG A 15 3.62 -9.27 -1.68
N ALA A 16 2.49 -9.81 -1.28
CA ALA A 16 2.36 -10.64 -0.08
C ALA A 16 1.94 -12.07 -0.47
N CYS A 17 2.64 -13.06 0.06
CA CYS A 17 2.17 -14.45 0.05
C CYS A 17 1.57 -14.76 1.42
N LEU A 18 0.28 -15.01 1.50
CA LEU A 18 -0.43 -15.21 2.74
C LEU A 18 -1.59 -16.20 2.55
N GLY A 19 -1.67 -17.23 3.37
CA GLY A 19 -2.73 -18.24 3.28
C GLY A 19 -2.77 -19.00 1.95
N GLY A 20 -1.62 -19.17 1.29
CA GLY A 20 -1.52 -19.80 -0.02
C GLY A 20 -2.00 -18.94 -1.19
N ARG A 21 -2.24 -17.64 -0.94
CA ARG A 21 -2.58 -16.63 -1.96
C ARG A 21 -1.48 -15.63 -2.16
N VAL A 22 -1.33 -15.17 -3.39
CA VAL A 22 -0.44 -14.07 -3.77
C VAL A 22 -1.27 -12.81 -3.95
N VAL A 23 -1.11 -11.88 -3.03
CA VAL A 23 -1.76 -10.57 -3.01
C VAL A 23 -0.80 -9.51 -3.53
N LEU A 24 -1.29 -8.58 -4.35
CA LEU A 24 -0.53 -7.42 -4.79
C LEU A 24 -1.32 -6.13 -4.46
N THR A 25 -0.70 -5.24 -3.67
CA THR A 25 -1.32 -3.96 -3.32
C THR A 25 -0.95 -2.88 -4.33
N ASP A 26 -1.90 -2.02 -4.70
CA ASP A 26 -1.74 -0.78 -5.48
C ASP A 26 -0.65 -0.86 -6.59
N PRO A 27 -0.79 -1.73 -7.60
CA PRO A 27 0.30 -2.06 -8.51
C PRO A 27 0.71 -0.90 -9.42
N VAL A 28 1.97 -0.45 -9.27
CA VAL A 28 2.69 0.45 -10.17
C VAL A 28 3.89 -0.30 -10.74
N LEU A 29 3.72 -0.95 -11.88
CA LEU A 29 4.70 -1.86 -12.49
C LEU A 29 5.45 -1.24 -13.68
N THR A 30 5.02 -0.04 -14.12
CA THR A 30 5.59 0.65 -15.27
C THR A 30 6.60 1.71 -14.86
N ALA A 31 7.40 2.17 -15.81
CA ALA A 31 8.38 3.24 -15.58
C ALA A 31 7.75 4.63 -15.42
N ARG A 32 6.46 4.79 -15.73
CA ARG A 32 5.76 6.09 -15.67
C ARG A 32 4.32 5.92 -15.19
N VAL A 33 3.84 6.91 -14.45
CA VAL A 33 2.45 7.05 -14.01
C VAL A 33 2.03 8.50 -14.27
N GLY A 34 1.27 8.75 -15.34
CA GLY A 34 0.93 10.12 -15.71
C GLY A 34 2.19 10.98 -15.92
N GLY A 35 2.29 12.08 -15.19
CA GLY A 35 3.45 12.97 -15.20
C GLY A 35 4.62 12.53 -14.33
N LEU A 36 4.49 11.44 -13.57
CA LEU A 36 5.51 10.92 -12.68
C LEU A 36 6.39 9.88 -13.39
N THR A 37 7.66 9.80 -12.99
CA THR A 37 8.59 8.76 -13.45
C THR A 37 9.14 8.00 -12.25
N ARG A 38 9.39 6.69 -12.44
CA ARG A 38 10.14 5.92 -11.45
C ARG A 38 11.58 6.41 -11.40
N VAL A 39 12.11 6.50 -10.19
CA VAL A 39 13.53 6.84 -9.91
C VAL A 39 14.35 5.60 -9.60
N VAL A 40 13.68 4.46 -9.48
CA VAL A 40 14.24 3.11 -9.36
C VAL A 40 13.79 2.27 -10.56
N PRO A 41 14.47 1.15 -10.90
CA PRO A 41 14.04 0.29 -11.99
C PRO A 41 12.58 -0.19 -11.85
N ALA A 42 11.88 -0.40 -12.97
CA ALA A 42 10.59 -1.07 -12.94
C ALA A 42 10.79 -2.52 -12.43
N PRO A 43 9.80 -3.08 -11.69
CA PRO A 43 9.91 -4.44 -11.21
C PRO A 43 10.05 -5.44 -12.36
N ASP A 44 10.90 -6.45 -12.18
CA ASP A 44 10.96 -7.58 -13.08
C ASP A 44 9.62 -8.33 -13.10
N PRO A 45 9.11 -8.80 -14.26
CA PRO A 45 7.89 -9.58 -14.35
C PRO A 45 7.84 -10.79 -13.40
N ALA A 46 8.97 -11.45 -13.14
CA ALA A 46 9.04 -12.54 -12.18
C ALA A 46 8.71 -12.10 -10.74
N ALA A 47 8.95 -10.83 -10.40
CA ALA A 47 8.69 -10.30 -9.06
C ALA A 47 7.19 -10.16 -8.74
N TYR A 48 6.32 -10.11 -9.74
CA TYR A 48 4.85 -10.05 -9.59
C TYR A 48 4.11 -11.16 -10.32
N ALA A 49 4.80 -12.23 -10.71
CA ALA A 49 4.17 -13.40 -11.31
C ALA A 49 3.25 -14.12 -10.33
N GLY A 50 2.19 -14.74 -10.87
CA GLY A 50 1.27 -15.60 -10.10
C GLY A 50 0.41 -14.84 -9.10
N VAL A 51 0.08 -13.57 -9.35
CA VAL A 51 -0.84 -12.78 -8.50
C VAL A 51 -2.25 -13.34 -8.61
N ASP A 52 -2.81 -13.76 -7.46
CA ASP A 52 -4.20 -14.23 -7.35
C ASP A 52 -5.16 -13.05 -7.22
N VAL A 53 -4.81 -12.05 -6.40
CA VAL A 53 -5.68 -10.91 -6.11
C VAL A 53 -4.90 -9.60 -6.02
N VAL A 54 -5.44 -8.56 -6.64
CA VAL A 54 -5.00 -7.17 -6.51
C VAL A 54 -5.91 -6.44 -5.53
N LEU A 55 -5.32 -5.70 -4.60
CA LEU A 55 -6.06 -4.80 -3.71
C LEU A 55 -5.76 -3.35 -4.08
N LEU A 56 -6.81 -2.59 -4.35
CA LEU A 56 -6.70 -1.16 -4.63
C LEU A 56 -7.23 -0.36 -3.44
N SER A 57 -6.37 0.47 -2.86
CA SER A 57 -6.71 1.28 -1.71
C SER A 57 -7.61 2.47 -2.09
N HIS A 58 -7.30 3.15 -3.17
CA HIS A 58 -8.05 4.31 -3.65
C HIS A 58 -7.80 4.59 -5.13
N LEU A 59 -8.36 5.68 -5.67
CA LEU A 59 -8.47 5.87 -7.10
C LEU A 59 -7.40 6.80 -7.71
N HIS A 60 -6.43 7.30 -6.95
CA HIS A 60 -5.35 8.11 -7.53
C HIS A 60 -4.54 7.31 -8.55
N GLY A 61 -3.93 8.02 -9.52
CA GLY A 61 -3.26 7.39 -10.66
C GLY A 61 -2.06 6.54 -10.32
N ASP A 62 -1.43 6.81 -9.20
CA ASP A 62 -0.27 6.12 -8.65
C ASP A 62 -0.65 4.93 -7.73
N HIS A 63 -1.93 4.62 -7.58
CA HIS A 63 -2.47 3.42 -6.93
C HIS A 63 -3.33 2.62 -7.90
N LEU A 64 -4.39 3.19 -8.45
CA LEU A 64 -5.17 2.57 -9.51
C LEU A 64 -4.54 2.91 -10.88
N HIS A 65 -3.65 2.05 -11.36
CA HIS A 65 -2.91 2.25 -12.61
C HIS A 65 -3.28 1.19 -13.67
N PRO A 66 -4.23 1.47 -14.58
CA PRO A 66 -4.71 0.47 -15.54
C PRO A 66 -3.62 -0.17 -16.40
N PRO A 67 -2.55 0.54 -16.85
CA PRO A 67 -1.45 -0.13 -17.53
C PRO A 67 -0.78 -1.23 -16.71
N SER A 68 -0.57 -1.02 -15.40
CA SER A 68 -0.01 -2.05 -14.52
C SER A 68 -0.98 -3.21 -14.31
N LEU A 69 -2.27 -2.94 -14.16
CA LEU A 69 -3.28 -4.00 -14.04
C LEU A 69 -3.33 -4.90 -15.28
N ARG A 70 -3.17 -4.34 -16.49
CA ARG A 70 -3.11 -5.14 -17.72
C ARG A 70 -1.90 -6.07 -17.80
N MET A 71 -0.80 -5.71 -17.15
CA MET A 71 0.39 -6.58 -17.08
C MET A 71 0.17 -7.84 -16.24
N LEU A 72 -0.86 -7.85 -15.39
CA LEU A 72 -1.25 -8.99 -14.57
C LEU A 72 -2.30 -9.88 -15.24
N GLY A 73 -2.89 -9.42 -16.35
CA GLY A 73 -3.98 -10.11 -17.05
C GLY A 73 -5.37 -9.55 -16.70
N GLU A 74 -6.27 -9.57 -17.69
CA GLU A 74 -7.62 -9.00 -17.55
C GLU A 74 -8.53 -9.82 -16.62
N ASP A 75 -8.20 -11.08 -16.38
CA ASP A 75 -8.95 -12.00 -15.53
C ASP A 75 -8.43 -12.06 -14.08
N THR A 76 -7.31 -11.36 -13.77
CA THR A 76 -6.82 -11.25 -12.41
C THR A 76 -7.89 -10.62 -11.52
N ARG A 77 -8.17 -11.23 -10.37
CA ARG A 77 -9.14 -10.70 -9.41
C ARG A 77 -8.69 -9.35 -8.86
N ILE A 78 -9.55 -8.34 -8.95
CA ILE A 78 -9.28 -6.98 -8.47
C ILE A 78 -10.33 -6.62 -7.43
N VAL A 79 -9.89 -6.33 -6.22
CA VAL A 79 -10.73 -5.78 -5.16
C VAL A 79 -10.50 -4.27 -5.13
N VAL A 80 -11.58 -3.51 -5.25
CA VAL A 80 -11.55 -2.05 -5.40
C VAL A 80 -12.59 -1.38 -4.51
N PRO A 81 -12.37 -0.14 -4.08
CA PRO A 81 -13.38 0.62 -3.35
C PRO A 81 -14.72 0.67 -4.07
N ARG A 82 -15.81 0.49 -3.33
CA ARG A 82 -17.18 0.52 -3.85
C ARG A 82 -17.46 1.81 -4.61
N GLY A 83 -18.02 1.67 -5.83
CA GLY A 83 -18.28 2.77 -6.77
C GLY A 83 -17.29 2.83 -7.94
N ALA A 84 -16.15 2.13 -7.87
CA ALA A 84 -15.14 2.15 -8.91
C ALA A 84 -15.24 0.96 -9.90
N GLY A 85 -15.92 -0.11 -9.55
CA GLY A 85 -15.97 -1.34 -10.34
C GLY A 85 -16.53 -1.16 -11.74
N ALA A 86 -17.61 -0.37 -11.88
CA ALA A 86 -18.18 -0.10 -13.20
C ALA A 86 -17.18 0.61 -14.13
N TRP A 87 -16.33 1.49 -13.59
CA TRP A 87 -15.28 2.16 -14.36
C TRP A 87 -14.19 1.18 -14.81
N LEU A 88 -13.76 0.25 -13.97
CA LEU A 88 -12.79 -0.78 -14.32
C LEU A 88 -13.36 -1.76 -15.36
N ARG A 89 -14.61 -2.21 -15.19
CA ARG A 89 -15.28 -3.10 -16.15
C ARG A 89 -15.38 -2.47 -17.55
N ARG A 90 -15.67 -1.16 -17.64
CA ARG A 90 -15.64 -0.43 -18.91
C ARG A 90 -14.23 -0.35 -19.53
N LYS A 91 -13.17 -0.57 -18.77
CA LYS A 91 -11.78 -0.63 -19.26
C LYS A 91 -11.32 -2.05 -19.59
N GLY A 92 -12.22 -3.04 -19.54
CA GLY A 92 -11.98 -4.43 -19.93
C GLY A 92 -11.64 -5.38 -18.81
N PHE A 93 -11.51 -4.91 -17.56
CA PHE A 93 -11.27 -5.80 -16.41
C PHE A 93 -12.54 -6.55 -16.03
N ARG A 94 -12.48 -7.89 -16.01
CA ARG A 94 -13.69 -8.73 -15.89
C ARG A 94 -13.96 -9.17 -14.45
N ASN A 95 -12.90 -9.52 -13.72
CA ASN A 95 -12.98 -10.06 -12.37
C ASN A 95 -12.76 -8.94 -11.33
N VAL A 96 -13.81 -8.16 -11.08
CA VAL A 96 -13.75 -6.97 -10.20
C VAL A 96 -14.78 -7.08 -9.10
N ASP A 97 -14.30 -7.15 -7.86
CA ASP A 97 -15.10 -7.07 -6.63
C ASP A 97 -15.03 -5.66 -6.05
N GLU A 98 -16.13 -5.19 -5.53
CA GLU A 98 -16.22 -3.91 -4.81
C GLU A 98 -16.40 -4.16 -3.33
N ILE A 99 -15.65 -3.40 -2.51
CA ILE A 99 -15.69 -3.50 -1.06
C ILE A 99 -15.81 -2.11 -0.43
N ALA A 100 -16.48 -2.00 0.70
CA ALA A 100 -16.61 -0.77 1.50
C ALA A 100 -16.01 -0.96 2.91
N PRO A 101 -15.70 0.13 3.63
CA PRO A 101 -15.18 0.04 4.99
C PRO A 101 -16.04 -0.84 5.88
N GLY A 102 -15.42 -1.74 6.63
CA GLY A 102 -16.07 -2.72 7.51
C GLY A 102 -16.50 -4.02 6.83
N GLU A 103 -16.56 -4.08 5.51
CA GLU A 103 -16.88 -5.30 4.78
C GLU A 103 -15.69 -6.25 4.68
N THR A 104 -15.98 -7.52 4.48
CA THR A 104 -14.99 -8.61 4.41
C THR A 104 -15.26 -9.48 3.19
N LEU A 105 -14.19 -9.82 2.48
CA LEU A 105 -14.16 -10.83 1.42
C LEU A 105 -13.25 -11.97 1.85
N THR A 106 -13.51 -13.17 1.33
CA THR A 106 -12.67 -14.35 1.54
C THR A 106 -12.17 -14.90 0.22
N ASP A 107 -10.96 -15.46 0.22
CA ASP A 107 -10.38 -16.17 -0.91
C ASP A 107 -9.56 -17.37 -0.38
N GLY A 108 -10.16 -18.53 -0.35
CA GLY A 108 -9.60 -19.69 0.34
C GLY A 108 -9.42 -19.42 1.84
N ALA A 109 -8.18 -19.54 2.34
CA ALA A 109 -7.85 -19.24 3.72
C ALA A 109 -7.60 -17.75 3.99
N LEU A 110 -7.51 -16.93 2.95
CA LEU A 110 -7.27 -15.49 3.06
C LEU A 110 -8.57 -14.75 3.36
N THR A 111 -8.57 -13.93 4.40
CA THR A 111 -9.60 -12.95 4.70
C THR A 111 -9.09 -11.56 4.39
N ILE A 112 -9.89 -10.76 3.67
CA ILE A 112 -9.61 -9.37 3.28
C ILE A 112 -10.71 -8.50 3.88
N ARG A 113 -10.41 -7.73 4.91
CA ARG A 113 -11.35 -6.76 5.50
C ARG A 113 -10.94 -5.36 5.08
N ALA A 114 -11.87 -4.62 4.47
CA ALA A 114 -11.65 -3.21 4.20
C ALA A 114 -11.81 -2.38 5.47
N THR A 115 -10.92 -1.42 5.64
CA THR A 115 -10.92 -0.46 6.75
C THR A 115 -11.15 0.94 6.22
N GLU A 116 -11.54 1.84 7.11
CA GLU A 116 -11.54 3.27 6.84
C GLU A 116 -10.13 3.76 6.46
N ALA A 117 -10.07 4.80 5.64
CA ALA A 117 -8.87 5.60 5.39
C ALA A 117 -9.28 7.07 5.19
N VAL A 118 -8.50 7.98 5.74
CA VAL A 118 -8.73 9.43 5.64
C VAL A 118 -7.90 9.99 4.50
N HIS A 119 -8.46 9.88 3.29
CA HIS A 119 -7.81 10.33 2.06
C HIS A 119 -8.84 10.71 0.98
N SER A 120 -8.39 11.39 -0.08
CA SER A 120 -9.24 11.78 -1.20
C SER A 120 -9.70 10.56 -2.00
N GLY A 121 -10.99 10.47 -2.25
CA GLY A 121 -11.60 9.40 -3.06
C GLY A 121 -11.75 9.71 -4.55
N HIS A 122 -11.19 10.82 -5.05
CA HIS A 122 -11.31 11.21 -6.46
C HIS A 122 -10.25 10.59 -7.35
N ARG A 123 -10.60 10.20 -8.58
CA ARG A 123 -9.67 9.65 -9.56
C ARG A 123 -8.52 10.62 -9.92
N TRP A 124 -8.80 11.92 -10.01
CA TRP A 124 -7.87 12.94 -10.51
C TRP A 124 -7.58 14.07 -9.52
N GLY A 125 -7.99 13.93 -8.26
CA GLY A 125 -7.90 14.98 -7.27
C GLY A 125 -9.02 16.03 -7.40
N PRO A 126 -9.07 17.04 -6.51
CA PRO A 126 -10.23 17.90 -6.32
C PRO A 126 -10.57 18.84 -7.47
N ARG A 127 -9.68 19.06 -8.44
CA ARG A 127 -9.87 20.01 -9.55
C ARG A 127 -10.14 19.37 -10.91
N LEU A 128 -9.98 18.06 -11.05
CA LEU A 128 -10.14 17.32 -12.31
C LEU A 128 -11.07 16.13 -12.10
N THR A 129 -12.29 16.38 -11.75
CA THR A 129 -13.31 15.41 -11.34
C THR A 129 -13.92 14.61 -12.49
N HIS A 130 -13.17 14.23 -13.50
CA HIS A 130 -13.68 13.45 -14.64
C HIS A 130 -13.47 11.94 -14.46
N GLY A 131 -13.76 11.41 -13.31
CA GLY A 131 -13.62 9.99 -13.02
C GLY A 131 -14.56 9.54 -11.90
N PRO A 132 -14.54 8.27 -11.54
CA PRO A 132 -15.28 7.78 -10.40
C PRO A 132 -14.77 8.42 -9.11
N GLN A 133 -15.66 8.50 -8.13
CA GLN A 133 -15.36 8.85 -6.75
C GLN A 133 -15.73 7.65 -5.88
N SER A 134 -14.84 7.29 -4.96
CA SER A 134 -15.05 6.19 -4.01
C SER A 134 -14.31 6.52 -2.72
N PRO A 135 -14.75 6.00 -1.57
CA PRO A 135 -13.97 6.17 -0.33
C PRO A 135 -12.59 5.54 -0.49
N ALA A 136 -11.58 6.15 0.12
CA ALA A 136 -10.29 5.48 0.26
C ALA A 136 -10.39 4.37 1.32
N LEU A 137 -9.60 3.31 1.17
CA LEU A 137 -9.60 2.13 2.02
C LEU A 137 -8.19 1.77 2.47
N GLY A 138 -8.06 1.27 3.70
CA GLY A 138 -7.02 0.31 4.06
C GLY A 138 -7.54 -1.12 3.92
N HIS A 139 -6.64 -2.09 4.04
CA HIS A 139 -6.99 -3.51 4.01
C HIS A 139 -6.30 -4.25 5.16
N LEU A 140 -7.08 -4.98 5.92
CA LEU A 140 -6.59 -5.93 6.91
C LEU A 140 -6.66 -7.33 6.32
N LEU A 141 -5.52 -7.97 6.14
CA LEU A 141 -5.34 -9.29 5.56
C LEU A 141 -5.06 -10.28 6.68
N SER A 142 -5.77 -11.39 6.73
CA SER A 142 -5.55 -12.41 7.76
C SER A 142 -5.58 -13.81 7.17
N ALA A 143 -4.60 -14.63 7.49
CA ALA A 143 -4.58 -16.05 7.22
C ALA A 143 -3.52 -16.76 8.08
N GLY A 144 -3.81 -17.98 8.52
CA GLY A 144 -2.84 -18.82 9.25
C GLY A 144 -2.29 -18.19 10.51
N GLY A 145 -3.08 -17.38 11.23
CA GLY A 145 -2.66 -16.67 12.44
C GLY A 145 -1.84 -15.40 12.19
N VAL A 146 -1.56 -15.04 10.94
CA VAL A 146 -0.83 -13.81 10.57
C VAL A 146 -1.82 -12.74 10.11
N THR A 147 -1.61 -11.51 10.59
CA THR A 147 -2.40 -10.33 10.23
C THR A 147 -1.51 -9.24 9.66
N VAL A 148 -1.83 -8.78 8.45
CA VAL A 148 -1.12 -7.70 7.74
C VAL A 148 -2.08 -6.55 7.51
N TYR A 149 -1.71 -5.35 7.94
CA TYR A 149 -2.46 -4.13 7.62
C TYR A 149 -1.77 -3.36 6.49
N ASN A 150 -2.47 -3.18 5.38
CA ASN A 150 -2.08 -2.26 4.31
C ASN A 150 -2.88 -0.97 4.45
N ALA A 151 -2.21 0.11 4.84
CA ALA A 151 -2.88 1.38 5.11
C ALA A 151 -3.42 2.04 3.84
N GLY A 152 -2.79 1.82 2.67
CA GLY A 152 -2.96 2.69 1.52
C GLY A 152 -2.51 4.11 1.84
N ASP A 153 -3.04 5.12 1.15
CA ASP A 153 -2.85 6.51 1.56
C ASP A 153 -3.92 6.90 2.56
N THR A 154 -3.48 7.41 3.68
CA THR A 154 -4.36 7.84 4.78
C THR A 154 -3.67 8.86 5.69
N ASP A 155 -4.45 9.61 6.42
CA ASP A 155 -4.05 10.27 7.67
C ASP A 155 -4.39 9.36 8.86
N LEU A 156 -4.06 9.80 10.08
CA LEU A 156 -4.56 9.18 11.30
C LEU A 156 -6.07 9.36 11.42
N PHE A 157 -6.75 8.34 11.95
CA PHE A 157 -8.17 8.37 12.23
C PHE A 157 -8.49 7.66 13.54
N ASP A 158 -9.60 8.04 14.18
CA ASP A 158 -9.90 7.65 15.56
C ASP A 158 -10.09 6.13 15.73
N SER A 159 -10.70 5.47 14.73
CA SER A 159 -10.93 4.01 14.78
C SER A 159 -9.69 3.16 14.49
N MET A 160 -8.53 3.77 14.14
CA MET A 160 -7.30 3.04 13.80
C MET A 160 -6.83 2.12 14.94
N ALA A 161 -6.95 2.54 16.19
CA ALA A 161 -6.59 1.73 17.35
C ALA A 161 -7.39 0.42 17.46
N GLY A 162 -8.60 0.38 16.92
CA GLY A 162 -9.46 -0.81 16.90
C GLY A 162 -9.11 -1.82 15.80
N LEU A 163 -8.11 -1.54 14.96
CA LEU A 163 -7.64 -2.44 13.90
C LEU A 163 -6.55 -3.41 14.39
N GLY A 164 -5.84 -3.03 15.46
CA GLY A 164 -4.74 -3.84 16.03
C GLY A 164 -5.24 -4.87 17.04
N PRO A 165 -4.31 -5.70 17.52
CA PRO A 165 -2.91 -5.76 17.14
C PRO A 165 -2.68 -6.42 15.77
N VAL A 166 -1.68 -5.93 15.00
CA VAL A 166 -1.30 -6.50 13.71
C VAL A 166 0.15 -7.02 13.72
N ASP A 167 0.43 -8.08 12.96
CA ASP A 167 1.79 -8.62 12.88
C ASP A 167 2.69 -7.74 12.02
N VAL A 168 2.17 -7.27 10.88
CA VAL A 168 2.89 -6.37 9.99
C VAL A 168 1.98 -5.23 9.55
N ALA A 169 2.47 -3.99 9.65
CA ALA A 169 1.82 -2.82 9.10
C ALA A 169 2.61 -2.25 7.90
N LEU A 170 1.96 -2.10 6.75
CA LEU A 170 2.49 -1.40 5.58
C LEU A 170 2.03 0.05 5.68
N LEU A 171 2.92 0.96 6.07
CA LEU A 171 2.59 2.34 6.38
C LEU A 171 3.23 3.31 5.40
N PRO A 172 2.47 4.21 4.76
CA PRO A 172 3.05 5.27 3.95
C PRO A 172 3.83 6.23 4.86
N VAL A 173 5.04 6.61 4.43
CA VAL A 173 5.91 7.52 5.19
C VAL A 173 6.24 8.80 4.44
N TRP A 174 5.88 8.88 3.17
CA TRP A 174 6.02 10.07 2.31
C TRP A 174 5.13 9.96 1.07
N GLY A 175 5.61 10.45 -0.06
CA GLY A 175 4.98 10.47 -1.37
C GLY A 175 6.01 10.72 -2.47
N TRP A 176 5.58 11.32 -3.56
CA TRP A 176 6.40 11.61 -4.74
C TRP A 176 6.69 13.11 -4.94
N GLY A 177 6.11 13.98 -4.12
CA GLY A 177 6.20 15.43 -4.25
C GLY A 177 7.02 16.10 -3.15
N PRO A 178 7.30 17.40 -3.31
CA PRO A 178 8.01 18.19 -2.31
C PRO A 178 7.15 18.52 -1.07
N ASN A 179 5.86 18.28 -1.15
CA ASN A 179 4.90 18.47 -0.07
C ASN A 179 3.92 17.29 -0.07
N LEU A 180 3.58 16.81 1.12
CA LEU A 180 2.43 15.96 1.33
C LEU A 180 1.18 16.87 1.39
N GLY A 181 0.12 16.49 0.74
CA GLY A 181 -1.18 17.10 0.95
C GLY A 181 -1.85 16.59 2.23
N PRO A 182 -3.05 17.06 2.55
CA PRO A 182 -3.87 16.47 3.60
C PRO A 182 -4.20 15.00 3.27
N GLY A 183 -4.44 14.20 4.29
CA GLY A 183 -4.77 12.78 4.10
C GLY A 183 -3.55 11.89 3.79
N HIS A 184 -2.38 12.27 4.29
CA HIS A 184 -1.17 11.45 4.19
C HIS A 184 -0.45 11.40 5.53
N LEU A 185 0.12 10.23 5.84
CA LEU A 185 1.06 10.08 6.93
C LEU A 185 2.43 10.61 6.51
N ASP A 186 3.08 11.34 7.42
CA ASP A 186 4.51 11.61 7.42
C ASP A 186 5.20 10.62 8.39
N PRO A 187 6.54 10.61 8.52
CA PRO A 187 7.25 9.70 9.40
C PRO A 187 6.76 9.71 10.86
N ALA A 188 6.46 10.88 11.42
CA ALA A 188 6.01 11.00 12.81
C ALA A 188 4.58 10.47 12.99
N ARG A 189 3.69 10.75 12.03
CA ARG A 189 2.32 10.23 12.03
C ARG A 189 2.29 8.73 11.77
N ALA A 190 3.16 8.21 10.88
CA ALA A 190 3.30 6.78 10.65
C ALA A 190 3.77 6.04 11.92
N ALA A 191 4.69 6.62 12.72
CA ALA A 191 5.09 6.05 14.00
C ALA A 191 3.90 6.01 14.99
N ARG A 192 3.08 7.07 15.04
CA ARG A 192 1.84 7.05 15.84
C ARG A 192 0.87 5.97 15.35
N ALA A 193 0.71 5.81 14.03
CA ALA A 193 -0.11 4.74 13.45
C ALA A 193 0.40 3.36 13.87
N ALA A 194 1.71 3.11 13.81
CA ALA A 194 2.31 1.85 14.26
C ALA A 194 1.98 1.54 15.74
N GLY A 195 2.04 2.56 16.60
CA GLY A 195 1.65 2.45 18.01
C GLY A 195 0.16 2.16 18.20
N LEU A 196 -0.73 2.86 17.50
CA LEU A 196 -2.18 2.63 17.55
C LEU A 196 -2.55 1.21 17.09
N LEU A 197 -1.88 0.73 16.05
CA LEU A 197 -2.05 -0.63 15.50
C LEU A 197 -1.40 -1.70 16.37
N GLN A 198 -0.63 -1.33 17.39
CA GLN A 198 0.21 -2.27 18.16
C GLN A 198 0.99 -3.20 17.20
N ALA A 199 1.54 -2.61 16.13
CA ALA A 199 2.20 -3.36 15.08
C ALA A 199 3.49 -4.01 15.60
N ARG A 200 3.64 -5.32 15.42
CA ARG A 200 4.87 -6.05 15.77
C ARG A 200 6.02 -5.64 14.85
N ALA A 201 5.72 -5.51 13.55
CA ALA A 201 6.66 -5.00 12.58
C ALA A 201 5.97 -3.97 11.67
N ALA A 202 6.73 -3.02 11.13
CA ALA A 202 6.24 -2.04 10.19
C ALA A 202 7.18 -1.90 8.99
N VAL A 203 6.61 -1.93 7.79
CA VAL A 203 7.32 -1.69 6.53
C VAL A 203 6.94 -0.30 6.03
N PRO A 204 7.90 0.64 5.96
CA PRO A 204 7.65 1.94 5.35
C PRO A 204 7.46 1.80 3.84
N VAL A 205 6.34 2.28 3.34
CA VAL A 205 5.97 2.30 1.92
C VAL A 205 5.71 3.73 1.43
N HIS A 206 5.35 3.90 0.17
CA HIS A 206 5.00 5.17 -0.47
C HIS A 206 6.14 6.19 -0.50
N TRP A 207 7.39 5.74 -0.67
CA TRP A 207 8.61 6.56 -0.74
C TRP A 207 9.55 6.08 -1.84
N GLY A 208 10.55 6.87 -2.20
CA GLY A 208 11.73 6.47 -2.98
C GLY A 208 11.49 5.94 -4.39
N THR A 209 10.27 5.97 -4.90
CA THR A 209 9.92 5.26 -6.13
C THR A 209 9.50 6.16 -7.27
N LEU A 210 8.61 7.12 -7.02
CA LEU A 210 8.07 8.03 -8.02
C LEU A 210 8.52 9.47 -7.74
N ALA A 211 8.75 10.25 -8.80
CA ALA A 211 9.04 11.67 -8.69
C ALA A 211 8.64 12.44 -9.95
N VAL A 212 8.42 13.74 -9.79
CA VAL A 212 8.27 14.67 -10.92
C VAL A 212 9.62 14.83 -11.60
N PRO A 213 9.76 14.58 -12.91
CA PRO A 213 11.04 14.57 -13.61
C PRO A 213 11.89 15.83 -13.42
N GLY A 214 11.28 17.01 -13.51
CA GLY A 214 11.98 18.28 -13.45
C GLY A 214 12.63 18.60 -12.10
N ILE A 215 12.04 18.15 -11.00
CA ILE A 215 12.48 18.51 -9.64
C ILE A 215 13.23 17.39 -8.90
N ARG A 216 13.24 16.16 -9.42
CA ARG A 216 13.85 14.99 -8.75
C ARG A 216 15.32 15.15 -8.41
N ARG A 217 16.06 16.03 -9.11
CA ARG A 217 17.50 16.27 -8.92
C ARG A 217 17.80 17.39 -7.94
N THR A 218 16.80 18.11 -7.44
CA THR A 218 17.02 19.13 -6.41
C THR A 218 17.46 18.48 -5.10
N ALA A 219 18.25 19.18 -4.29
CA ALA A 219 18.73 18.65 -2.99
C ALA A 219 17.55 18.24 -2.11
N ARG A 220 16.52 19.10 -2.02
CA ARG A 220 15.30 18.80 -1.25
C ARG A 220 14.65 17.48 -1.67
N MET A 221 14.45 17.25 -3.00
CA MET A 221 13.80 16.02 -3.47
C MET A 221 14.67 14.79 -3.25
N ARG A 222 16.00 14.89 -3.34
CA ARG A 222 16.88 13.75 -3.01
C ARG A 222 16.68 13.29 -1.57
N HIS A 223 16.60 14.22 -0.61
CA HIS A 223 16.30 13.92 0.79
C HIS A 223 14.91 13.29 0.94
N LEU A 224 13.88 13.89 0.36
CA LEU A 224 12.50 13.39 0.46
C LEU A 224 12.29 12.03 -0.22
N LEU A 225 13.14 11.64 -1.15
CA LEU A 225 13.11 10.32 -1.78
C LEU A 225 13.91 9.26 -0.99
N ALA A 226 14.80 9.64 -0.07
CA ALA A 226 15.71 8.72 0.60
C ALA A 226 15.52 8.63 2.13
N ASP A 227 15.21 9.75 2.78
CA ASP A 227 15.26 9.87 4.23
C ASP A 227 13.99 9.43 4.99
N PRO A 228 12.76 9.48 4.40
CA PRO A 228 11.53 9.23 5.15
C PRO A 228 11.49 7.89 5.91
N PRO A 229 11.95 6.74 5.35
CA PRO A 229 11.91 5.48 6.09
C PRO A 229 12.84 5.47 7.32
N ARG A 230 14.00 6.15 7.24
CA ARG A 230 14.91 6.28 8.38
C ARG A 230 14.36 7.26 9.43
N ALA A 231 13.71 8.34 8.99
CA ALA A 231 13.00 9.25 9.87
C ALA A 231 11.87 8.54 10.61
N PHE A 232 11.11 7.68 9.93
CA PHE A 232 10.09 6.84 10.54
C PHE A 232 10.67 5.90 11.61
N ALA A 233 11.77 5.20 11.32
CA ALA A 233 12.44 4.35 12.30
C ALA A 233 12.91 5.14 13.53
N ALA A 234 13.45 6.35 13.33
CA ALA A 234 13.85 7.23 14.42
C ALA A 234 12.65 7.69 15.28
N GLU A 235 11.50 7.97 14.66
CA GLU A 235 10.27 8.34 15.38
C GLU A 235 9.67 7.17 16.18
N VAL A 236 9.71 5.95 15.64
CA VAL A 236 9.31 4.73 16.37
C VAL A 236 10.19 4.53 17.60
N ALA A 237 11.50 4.64 17.45
CA ALA A 237 12.45 4.54 18.56
C ALA A 237 12.26 5.66 19.61
N ARG A 238 12.04 6.91 19.16
CA ARG A 238 11.79 8.05 20.04
C ARG A 238 10.50 7.90 20.86
N ALA A 239 9.49 7.26 20.27
CA ALA A 239 8.23 6.98 20.93
C ALA A 239 8.30 5.77 21.88
N GLY A 240 9.43 5.05 21.95
CA GLY A 240 9.60 3.86 22.80
C GLY A 240 8.68 2.70 22.40
N LEU A 241 8.35 2.57 21.11
CA LEU A 241 7.50 1.50 20.63
C LEU A 241 8.31 0.22 20.40
N ASP A 242 7.71 -0.93 20.72
CA ASP A 242 8.30 -2.26 20.48
C ASP A 242 8.19 -2.70 18.99
N THR A 243 7.68 -1.83 18.12
CA THR A 243 7.53 -2.10 16.69
C THR A 243 8.90 -2.19 16.00
N GLU A 244 9.19 -3.34 15.37
CA GLU A 244 10.37 -3.48 14.53
C GLU A 244 10.15 -2.80 13.16
N VAL A 245 10.99 -1.81 12.83
CA VAL A 245 10.90 -1.14 11.51
C VAL A 245 11.77 -1.86 10.49
N LEU A 246 11.12 -2.45 9.49
CA LEU A 246 11.76 -3.24 8.44
C LEU A 246 12.14 -2.34 7.26
N LEU A 247 13.31 -1.71 7.34
CA LEU A 247 13.83 -0.85 6.26
C LEU A 247 14.15 -1.70 5.02
N THR A 248 13.33 -1.60 4.00
CA THR A 248 13.43 -2.40 2.78
C THR A 248 13.48 -1.49 1.57
N GLU A 249 14.49 -1.64 0.73
CA GLU A 249 14.60 -0.88 -0.51
C GLU A 249 13.58 -1.36 -1.57
N PRO A 250 13.09 -0.47 -2.45
CA PRO A 250 12.21 -0.86 -3.55
C PRO A 250 12.82 -1.97 -4.43
N GLY A 251 12.08 -3.05 -4.63
CA GLY A 251 12.49 -4.25 -5.37
C GLY A 251 12.97 -5.40 -4.48
N ALA A 252 13.23 -5.17 -3.19
CA ALA A 252 13.77 -6.17 -2.28
C ALA A 252 12.69 -7.01 -1.56
N GLU A 253 13.08 -8.20 -1.12
CA GLU A 253 12.31 -8.99 -0.14
C GLU A 253 12.36 -8.31 1.22
N VAL A 254 11.24 -8.36 1.94
CA VAL A 254 11.16 -7.90 3.33
C VAL A 254 11.65 -9.02 4.24
N VAL A 255 12.69 -8.76 5.00
CA VAL A 255 13.17 -9.72 6.01
C VAL A 255 12.25 -9.63 7.22
N LEU A 256 11.38 -10.61 7.37
CA LEU A 256 10.40 -10.66 8.45
C LEU A 256 11.01 -11.25 9.73
N PRO A 257 10.66 -10.71 10.90
CA PRO A 257 10.99 -11.37 12.17
C PRO A 257 10.25 -12.71 12.27
N ALA A 258 10.72 -13.57 13.17
CA ALA A 258 9.98 -14.79 13.47
C ALA A 258 8.60 -14.40 14.04
N LEU A 259 7.56 -14.59 13.25
CA LEU A 259 6.17 -14.40 13.67
C LEU A 259 5.74 -15.67 14.43
N GLY A 260 6.05 -15.74 15.72
CA GLY A 260 5.53 -16.78 16.61
C GLY A 260 4.14 -16.40 17.11
N ASP A 261 3.41 -17.39 17.64
CA ASP A 261 2.12 -17.15 18.27
C ASP A 261 2.22 -16.01 19.30
N ARG A 262 1.24 -15.11 19.27
CA ARG A 262 1.11 -14.10 20.33
C ARG A 262 0.70 -14.83 21.60
N ALA A 263 1.46 -14.65 22.65
CA ALA A 263 1.16 -15.19 23.98
C ALA A 263 -0.16 -14.60 24.52
#